data_827b4adaaf7b41e84caf614e0a039950
#
_entry.id   827b4adaaf7b41e84caf614e0a039950
#
_cell.length_a   1.000
_cell.length_b   1.000
_cell.length_c   1.000
_cell.angle_alpha   90.00
_cell.angle_beta   90.00
_cell.angle_gamma   90.00
#
_symmetry.space_group_name_H-M   'P 1'
#
loop_
_entity.id
_entity.type
_entity.pdbx_description
1 polymer ?
#
loop_
_entity_poly.entity_id
_entity_poly.type
_entity_poly.pdbx_seq_one_letter_code
_entity_poly.pdbx_strand_id
1 'polypeptide(L)'
;MLTLDKVYKASHVLKEVIRETDLIKAPKINKEAEVYLKTENLQVTGSFKVRGAYFKISQLSDEEKAKGVIACSAGNHAQGVALAASRAGIKSLICLPDGAPISKVEATKSYGAEVCLVEGVYDDAYAKALQLRDEKGYTFIHPFDDEDVIAGQGTIGLEVLEQLPDVDAVVVPIGGGGLISGVAYTIKQLNPKIKVYGVQAAGAPSMVNSIRDGKIERLDNVSTIADGIKVKEPGQHTFDTVSYTHLTLPTNS
;
A
#
# COMPACT_ATOMS: atom_id res chain seq x y z
N MET A 1 16.24 -0.64 -6.66
CA MET A 1 16.29 -1.53 -5.46
C MET A 1 15.90 -0.71 -4.24
N LEU A 2 15.05 -1.26 -3.35
CA LEU A 2 14.66 -0.63 -2.10
C LEU A 2 15.88 -0.45 -1.19
N THR A 3 16.07 0.76 -0.64
CA THR A 3 17.16 1.08 0.28
C THR A 3 16.64 1.84 1.50
N LEU A 4 17.36 1.79 2.61
CA LEU A 4 16.98 2.54 3.81
C LEU A 4 17.04 4.05 3.56
N ASP A 5 18.00 4.52 2.76
CA ASP A 5 18.08 5.94 2.34
C ASP A 5 16.83 6.39 1.60
N LYS A 6 16.25 5.51 0.75
CA LYS A 6 15.00 5.81 0.05
C LYS A 6 13.83 5.94 1.04
N VAL A 7 13.81 5.13 2.11
CA VAL A 7 12.79 5.23 3.18
C VAL A 7 12.97 6.52 3.98
N TYR A 8 14.18 6.91 4.34
CA TYR A 8 14.43 8.19 5.01
C TYR A 8 14.08 9.38 4.12
N LYS A 9 14.41 9.32 2.82
CA LYS A 9 13.97 10.32 1.85
C LYS A 9 12.45 10.42 1.81
N ALA A 10 11.75 9.27 1.80
CA ALA A 10 10.30 9.25 1.85
C ALA A 10 9.76 9.88 3.14
N SER A 11 10.34 9.57 4.30
CA SER A 11 9.95 10.18 5.58
C SER A 11 10.09 11.70 5.54
N HIS A 12 11.19 12.22 5.00
CA HIS A 12 11.40 13.65 4.87
C HIS A 12 10.36 14.32 3.95
N VAL A 13 10.11 13.73 2.77
CA VAL A 13 9.14 14.24 1.79
C VAL A 13 7.71 14.21 2.32
N LEU A 14 7.38 13.22 3.13
CA LEU A 14 6.03 13.03 3.64
C LEU A 14 5.69 13.90 4.86
N LYS A 15 6.67 14.48 5.53
CA LYS A 15 6.53 15.16 6.83
C LYS A 15 5.42 16.21 6.89
N GLU A 16 5.21 16.97 5.81
CA GLU A 16 4.18 18.02 5.74
C GLU A 16 2.88 17.55 5.05
N VAL A 17 2.82 16.30 4.63
CA VAL A 17 1.75 15.77 3.79
C VAL A 17 0.84 14.85 4.56
N ILE A 18 1.44 14.01 5.38
CA ILE A 18 0.75 12.98 6.14
C ILE A 18 0.56 13.41 7.59
N ARG A 19 -0.29 12.69 8.28
CA ARG A 19 -0.35 12.70 9.73
C ARG A 19 0.62 11.65 10.27
N GLU A 20 1.48 12.01 11.20
CA GLU A 20 2.13 11.02 12.04
C GLU A 20 1.07 10.44 12.98
N THR A 21 0.67 9.20 12.69
CA THR A 21 -0.38 8.53 13.46
C THR A 21 0.18 7.95 14.75
N ASP A 22 -0.60 8.00 15.83
CA ASP A 22 -0.17 7.48 17.13
C ASP A 22 -0.20 5.95 17.20
N LEU A 23 0.66 5.39 18.06
CA LEU A 23 0.53 4.06 18.59
C LEU A 23 -0.41 4.09 19.81
N ILE A 24 -1.62 3.56 19.64
CA ILE A 24 -2.64 3.55 20.69
C ILE A 24 -2.62 2.21 21.43
N LYS A 25 -2.44 2.24 22.76
CA LYS A 25 -2.47 1.03 23.59
C LYS A 25 -3.85 0.37 23.54
N ALA A 26 -3.89 -0.94 23.28
CA ALA A 26 -5.10 -1.73 23.11
C ALA A 26 -5.16 -2.94 24.07
N PRO A 27 -5.29 -2.71 25.38
CA PRO A 27 -5.13 -3.75 26.42
C PRO A 27 -6.21 -4.84 26.38
N LYS A 28 -7.30 -4.60 25.65
CA LYS A 28 -8.39 -5.59 25.52
C LYS A 28 -8.14 -6.65 24.46
N ILE A 29 -7.14 -6.46 23.58
CA ILE A 29 -6.85 -7.41 22.48
C ILE A 29 -6.15 -8.65 23.01
N ASN A 30 -5.18 -8.45 23.91
CA ASN A 30 -4.47 -9.56 24.55
C ASN A 30 -4.20 -9.21 26.02
N LYS A 31 -4.29 -10.21 26.92
CA LYS A 31 -4.04 -10.03 28.34
C LYS A 31 -2.60 -10.38 28.75
N GLU A 32 -1.90 -11.13 27.89
CA GLU A 32 -0.55 -11.63 28.14
C GLU A 32 0.54 -10.78 27.48
N ALA A 33 0.14 -9.86 26.59
CA ALA A 33 1.05 -8.98 25.87
C ALA A 33 0.52 -7.54 25.85
N GLU A 34 1.43 -6.58 25.87
CA GLU A 34 1.10 -5.18 25.60
C GLU A 34 0.90 -4.98 24.09
N VAL A 35 -0.33 -4.72 23.68
CA VAL A 35 -0.70 -4.51 22.29
C VAL A 35 -0.91 -3.02 22.01
N TYR A 36 -0.33 -2.55 20.92
CA TYR A 36 -0.51 -1.20 20.39
C TYR A 36 -1.03 -1.27 18.96
N LEU A 37 -1.84 -0.30 18.56
CA LEU A 37 -2.36 -0.14 17.21
C LEU A 37 -1.74 1.09 16.56
N LYS A 38 -1.04 0.89 15.45
CA LYS A 38 -0.63 1.99 14.56
C LYS A 38 -1.83 2.41 13.72
N THR A 39 -2.41 3.55 14.06
CA THR A 39 -3.76 3.95 13.62
C THR A 39 -3.78 4.57 12.23
N GLU A 40 -3.30 3.87 11.19
CA GLU A 40 -3.29 4.35 9.81
C GLU A 40 -4.70 4.55 9.19
N ASN A 41 -5.74 4.06 9.85
CA ASN A 41 -7.13 4.42 9.53
C ASN A 41 -7.50 5.88 9.88
N LEU A 42 -6.68 6.55 10.68
CA LEU A 42 -6.78 7.99 11.00
C LEU A 42 -5.87 8.86 10.14
N GLN A 43 -5.22 8.29 9.14
CA GLN A 43 -4.40 9.02 8.18
C GLN A 43 -5.26 9.98 7.32
N VAL A 44 -4.63 10.95 6.67
CA VAL A 44 -5.29 12.05 5.91
C VAL A 44 -6.37 11.55 4.95
N THR A 45 -6.13 10.41 4.27
CA THR A 45 -7.12 9.78 3.37
C THR A 45 -7.82 8.57 4.00
N GLY A 46 -7.77 8.43 5.33
CA GLY A 46 -8.32 7.28 6.03
C GLY A 46 -7.53 5.97 5.83
N SER A 47 -6.30 6.03 5.29
CA SER A 47 -5.44 4.87 5.11
C SER A 47 -3.98 5.26 4.83
N PHE A 48 -3.07 4.31 5.06
CA PHE A 48 -1.64 4.44 4.79
C PHE A 48 -1.29 4.68 3.31
N LYS A 49 -2.21 4.42 2.39
CA LYS A 49 -1.95 4.46 0.92
C LYS A 49 -1.41 5.80 0.43
N VAL A 50 -1.76 6.90 1.08
CA VAL A 50 -1.25 8.23 0.74
C VAL A 50 0.28 8.32 0.84
N ARG A 51 0.91 7.58 1.78
CA ARG A 51 2.35 7.58 1.98
C ARG A 51 3.10 7.16 0.71
N GLY A 52 2.81 5.95 0.22
CA GLY A 52 3.45 5.42 -0.99
C GLY A 52 3.05 6.19 -2.25
N ALA A 53 1.77 6.54 -2.40
CA ALA A 53 1.30 7.29 -3.56
C ALA A 53 1.98 8.67 -3.65
N TYR A 54 2.07 9.39 -2.55
CA TYR A 54 2.70 10.72 -2.54
C TYR A 54 4.20 10.61 -2.79
N PHE A 55 4.89 9.70 -2.13
CA PHE A 55 6.32 9.56 -2.35
C PHE A 55 6.62 9.19 -3.79
N LYS A 56 5.91 8.22 -4.39
CA LYS A 56 6.05 7.87 -5.81
C LYS A 56 5.86 9.08 -6.72
N ILE A 57 4.78 9.82 -6.55
CA ILE A 57 4.46 10.99 -7.38
C ILE A 57 5.51 12.09 -7.21
N SER A 58 6.07 12.27 -6.02
CA SER A 58 7.13 13.25 -5.76
C SER A 58 8.45 12.93 -6.49
N GLN A 59 8.69 11.66 -6.87
CA GLN A 59 9.90 11.22 -7.58
C GLN A 59 9.78 11.31 -9.11
N LEU A 60 8.60 11.64 -9.65
CA LEU A 60 8.39 11.76 -11.08
C LEU A 60 9.21 12.92 -11.67
N SER A 61 9.73 12.71 -12.88
CA SER A 61 10.36 13.76 -13.67
C SER A 61 9.32 14.83 -14.08
N ASP A 62 9.80 16.00 -14.50
CA ASP A 62 8.90 17.06 -14.94
C ASP A 62 8.14 16.66 -16.22
N GLU A 63 8.74 15.82 -17.06
CA GLU A 63 8.07 15.26 -18.25
C GLU A 63 6.93 14.32 -17.85
N GLU A 64 7.14 13.42 -16.88
CA GLU A 64 6.10 12.52 -16.36
C GLU A 64 4.99 13.30 -15.67
N LYS A 65 5.32 14.30 -14.86
CA LYS A 65 4.35 15.20 -14.22
C LYS A 65 3.49 15.94 -15.24
N ALA A 66 4.09 16.44 -16.31
CA ALA A 66 3.36 17.15 -17.37
C ALA A 66 2.34 16.26 -18.08
N LYS A 67 2.63 14.97 -18.26
CA LYS A 67 1.72 13.98 -18.84
C LYS A 67 0.60 13.58 -17.87
N GLY A 68 0.87 13.62 -16.56
CA GLY A 68 -0.08 13.21 -15.52
C GLY A 68 0.07 11.76 -15.10
N VAL A 69 -0.75 11.35 -14.15
CA VAL A 69 -0.72 10.00 -13.55
C VAL A 69 -2.03 9.27 -13.74
N ILE A 70 -1.96 7.94 -13.77
CA ILE A 70 -3.13 7.07 -13.85
C ILE A 70 -3.01 5.94 -12.82
N ALA A 71 -4.15 5.54 -12.24
CA ALA A 71 -4.21 4.38 -11.37
C ALA A 71 -5.52 3.59 -11.58
N CYS A 72 -5.52 2.33 -11.16
CA CYS A 72 -6.72 1.52 -11.09
C CYS A 72 -6.99 1.17 -9.62
N SER A 73 -8.07 1.70 -9.06
CA SER A 73 -8.51 1.37 -7.70
C SER A 73 -9.88 1.96 -7.40
N ALA A 74 -10.76 1.18 -6.79
CA ALA A 74 -12.04 1.66 -6.26
C ALA A 74 -11.98 1.99 -4.75
N GLY A 75 -10.80 2.14 -4.15
CA GLY A 75 -10.66 2.29 -2.71
C GLY A 75 -9.54 3.24 -2.27
N ASN A 76 -8.85 2.84 -1.21
CA ASN A 76 -7.86 3.68 -0.52
C ASN A 76 -6.71 4.18 -1.41
N HIS A 77 -6.28 3.36 -2.38
CA HIS A 77 -5.21 3.78 -3.29
C HIS A 77 -5.64 4.90 -4.23
N ALA A 78 -6.88 4.84 -4.74
CA ALA A 78 -7.46 5.91 -5.56
C ALA A 78 -7.39 7.27 -4.87
N GLN A 79 -7.83 7.32 -3.61
CA GLN A 79 -7.81 8.54 -2.81
C GLN A 79 -6.39 9.03 -2.51
N GLY A 80 -5.47 8.10 -2.22
CA GLY A 80 -4.04 8.42 -2.02
C GLY A 80 -3.40 9.05 -3.26
N VAL A 81 -3.65 8.48 -4.44
CA VAL A 81 -3.13 9.01 -5.73
C VAL A 81 -3.78 10.35 -6.06
N ALA A 82 -5.11 10.47 -5.89
CA ALA A 82 -5.84 11.72 -6.15
C ALA A 82 -5.31 12.88 -5.30
N LEU A 83 -5.19 12.67 -3.98
CA LEU A 83 -4.64 13.68 -3.07
C LEU A 83 -3.21 14.05 -3.44
N ALA A 84 -2.36 13.05 -3.69
CA ALA A 84 -0.95 13.26 -4.00
C ALA A 84 -0.76 14.06 -5.30
N ALA A 85 -1.47 13.68 -6.35
CA ALA A 85 -1.42 14.37 -7.64
C ALA A 85 -1.96 15.81 -7.53
N SER A 86 -3.09 15.99 -6.84
CA SER A 86 -3.68 17.32 -6.62
C SER A 86 -2.71 18.26 -5.91
N ARG A 87 -2.05 17.80 -4.83
CA ARG A 87 -1.06 18.61 -4.11
C ARG A 87 0.18 18.94 -4.93
N ALA A 88 0.54 18.07 -5.86
CA ALA A 88 1.64 18.29 -6.79
C ALA A 88 1.24 19.11 -8.03
N GLY A 89 -0.02 19.50 -8.18
CA GLY A 89 -0.53 20.18 -9.37
C GLY A 89 -0.55 19.32 -10.63
N ILE A 90 -0.62 17.99 -10.47
CA ILE A 90 -0.55 17.00 -11.55
C ILE A 90 -1.95 16.47 -11.83
N LYS A 91 -2.29 16.29 -13.11
CA LYS A 91 -3.53 15.61 -13.50
C LYS A 91 -3.50 14.15 -13.08
N SER A 92 -4.60 13.66 -12.52
CA SER A 92 -4.77 12.25 -12.19
C SER A 92 -6.06 11.69 -12.77
N LEU A 93 -5.96 10.50 -13.34
CA LEU A 93 -7.09 9.74 -13.85
C LEU A 93 -7.18 8.42 -13.09
N ILE A 94 -8.34 8.13 -12.53
CA ILE A 94 -8.57 6.88 -11.78
C ILE A 94 -9.58 6.03 -12.53
N CYS A 95 -9.15 4.86 -12.98
CA CYS A 95 -10.02 3.84 -13.57
C CYS A 95 -10.58 2.95 -12.47
N LEU A 96 -11.87 2.71 -12.49
CA LEU A 96 -12.57 1.81 -11.57
C LEU A 96 -13.80 1.19 -12.23
N PRO A 97 -14.25 0.02 -11.76
CA PRO A 97 -15.46 -0.61 -12.27
C PRO A 97 -16.68 0.31 -12.11
N ASP A 98 -17.60 0.28 -13.06
CA ASP A 98 -18.86 1.05 -13.02
C ASP A 98 -19.77 0.68 -11.84
N GLY A 99 -19.67 -0.57 -11.35
CA GLY A 99 -20.32 -1.04 -10.12
C GLY A 99 -19.66 -0.58 -8.82
N ALA A 100 -18.66 0.30 -8.85
CA ALA A 100 -18.02 0.81 -7.63
C ALA A 100 -19.00 1.66 -6.81
N PRO A 101 -18.96 1.58 -5.44
CA PRO A 101 -19.84 2.38 -4.60
C PRO A 101 -19.70 3.89 -4.88
N ILE A 102 -20.82 4.58 -5.04
CA ILE A 102 -20.87 6.02 -5.36
C ILE A 102 -20.06 6.84 -4.36
N SER A 103 -20.09 6.48 -3.07
CA SER A 103 -19.31 7.16 -2.02
C SER A 103 -17.80 7.10 -2.28
N LYS A 104 -17.29 6.00 -2.81
CA LYS A 104 -15.85 5.85 -3.15
C LYS A 104 -15.49 6.66 -4.39
N VAL A 105 -16.39 6.72 -5.38
CA VAL A 105 -16.21 7.55 -6.58
C VAL A 105 -16.16 9.03 -6.21
N GLU A 106 -17.12 9.49 -5.41
CA GLU A 106 -17.20 10.89 -4.98
C GLU A 106 -16.02 11.26 -4.05
N ALA A 107 -15.59 10.37 -3.16
CA ALA A 107 -14.40 10.59 -2.35
C ALA A 107 -13.14 10.76 -3.22
N THR A 108 -13.00 9.98 -4.29
CA THR A 108 -11.88 10.12 -5.23
C THR A 108 -11.92 11.45 -5.97
N LYS A 109 -13.10 11.85 -6.47
CA LYS A 109 -13.29 13.15 -7.13
C LYS A 109 -13.05 14.34 -6.19
N SER A 110 -13.45 14.22 -4.92
CA SER A 110 -13.27 15.29 -3.94
C SER A 110 -11.79 15.64 -3.68
N TYR A 111 -10.88 14.70 -3.96
CA TYR A 111 -9.43 14.93 -3.94
C TYR A 111 -8.89 15.46 -5.27
N GLY A 112 -9.74 15.77 -6.27
CA GLY A 112 -9.35 16.43 -7.51
C GLY A 112 -9.02 15.50 -8.68
N ALA A 113 -9.24 14.19 -8.56
CA ALA A 113 -8.99 13.27 -9.67
C ALA A 113 -10.16 13.23 -10.66
N GLU A 114 -9.82 13.05 -11.94
CA GLU A 114 -10.77 12.59 -12.96
C GLU A 114 -11.04 11.08 -12.75
N VAL A 115 -12.28 10.66 -13.02
CA VAL A 115 -12.71 9.27 -12.85
C VAL A 115 -13.16 8.70 -14.19
N CYS A 116 -12.62 7.53 -14.54
CA CYS A 116 -13.03 6.72 -15.68
C CYS A 116 -13.77 5.47 -15.16
N LEU A 117 -15.10 5.44 -15.30
CA LEU A 117 -15.89 4.25 -15.01
C LEU A 117 -15.79 3.27 -16.17
N VAL A 118 -15.49 2.02 -15.87
CA VAL A 118 -15.29 0.95 -16.84
C VAL A 118 -16.31 -0.15 -16.57
N GLU A 119 -17.05 -0.55 -17.60
CA GLU A 119 -17.98 -1.66 -17.50
C GLU A 119 -17.25 -2.95 -17.17
N GLY A 120 -17.74 -3.69 -16.17
CA GLY A 120 -17.18 -4.98 -15.75
C GLY A 120 -16.56 -4.97 -14.35
N VAL A 121 -15.49 -5.75 -14.18
CA VAL A 121 -14.82 -5.97 -12.89
C VAL A 121 -13.48 -5.24 -12.79
N TYR A 122 -12.78 -5.44 -11.68
CA TYR A 122 -11.47 -4.80 -11.45
C TYR A 122 -10.45 -5.05 -12.57
N ASP A 123 -10.42 -6.29 -13.11
CA ASP A 123 -9.44 -6.66 -14.15
C ASP A 123 -9.71 -5.87 -15.46
N ASP A 124 -10.97 -5.56 -15.78
CA ASP A 124 -11.35 -4.73 -16.94
C ASP A 124 -10.91 -3.27 -16.74
N ALA A 125 -11.17 -2.72 -15.57
CA ALA A 125 -10.72 -1.37 -15.22
C ALA A 125 -9.18 -1.26 -15.21
N TYR A 126 -8.49 -2.29 -14.77
CA TYR A 126 -7.02 -2.36 -14.80
C TYR A 126 -6.49 -2.39 -16.23
N ALA A 127 -7.06 -3.23 -17.10
CA ALA A 127 -6.70 -3.28 -18.52
C ALA A 127 -6.92 -1.93 -19.21
N LYS A 128 -8.06 -1.27 -18.91
CA LYS A 128 -8.36 0.08 -19.43
C LYS A 128 -7.35 1.12 -18.94
N ALA A 129 -6.93 1.06 -17.69
CA ALA A 129 -5.91 1.97 -17.15
C ALA A 129 -4.57 1.79 -17.87
N LEU A 130 -4.15 0.55 -18.16
CA LEU A 130 -2.94 0.27 -18.92
C LEU A 130 -3.05 0.74 -20.37
N GLN A 131 -4.19 0.53 -21.02
CA GLN A 131 -4.45 1.06 -22.36
C GLN A 131 -4.29 2.59 -22.40
N LEU A 132 -4.95 3.30 -21.47
CA LEU A 132 -4.88 4.77 -21.39
C LEU A 132 -3.49 5.28 -21.03
N ARG A 133 -2.74 4.54 -20.19
CA ARG A 133 -1.32 4.82 -19.94
C ARG A 133 -0.54 4.86 -21.24
N ASP A 134 -0.66 3.83 -22.07
CA ASP A 134 0.11 3.70 -23.32
C ASP A 134 -0.33 4.72 -24.39
N GLU A 135 -1.64 4.97 -24.50
CA GLU A 135 -2.19 5.92 -25.47
C GLU A 135 -1.86 7.39 -25.13
N LYS A 136 -1.88 7.76 -23.85
CA LYS A 136 -1.75 9.15 -23.39
C LYS A 136 -0.41 9.46 -22.72
N GLY A 137 0.41 8.45 -22.48
CA GLY A 137 1.72 8.59 -21.85
C GLY A 137 1.65 8.87 -20.34
N TYR A 138 0.54 8.56 -19.67
CA TYR A 138 0.44 8.69 -18.22
C TYR A 138 1.45 7.80 -17.49
N THR A 139 1.91 8.25 -16.32
CA THR A 139 2.64 7.36 -15.41
C THR A 139 1.64 6.56 -14.58
N PHE A 140 1.73 5.23 -14.64
CA PHE A 140 0.89 4.35 -13.83
C PHE A 140 1.41 4.27 -12.39
N ILE A 141 0.55 4.58 -11.42
CA ILE A 141 0.88 4.51 -10.00
C ILE A 141 0.35 3.18 -9.45
N HIS A 142 1.26 2.22 -9.30
CA HIS A 142 0.91 0.88 -8.83
C HIS A 142 0.50 0.87 -7.36
N PRO A 143 -0.55 0.12 -6.94
CA PRO A 143 -1.07 0.17 -5.57
C PRO A 143 -0.16 -0.46 -4.51
N PHE A 144 0.89 -1.22 -4.89
CA PHE A 144 1.80 -1.91 -3.97
C PHE A 144 3.13 -2.37 -4.60
N ASP A 145 3.18 -2.73 -5.88
CA ASP A 145 4.36 -3.33 -6.52
C ASP A 145 5.21 -2.27 -7.25
N ASP A 146 5.73 -1.35 -6.48
CA ASP A 146 6.63 -0.29 -6.93
C ASP A 146 7.54 0.10 -5.76
N GLU A 147 8.84 0.21 -6.01
CA GLU A 147 9.85 0.46 -4.96
C GLU A 147 9.64 1.79 -4.22
N ASP A 148 9.20 2.83 -4.92
CA ASP A 148 8.94 4.13 -4.28
C ASP A 148 7.66 4.06 -3.44
N VAL A 149 6.63 3.34 -3.93
CA VAL A 149 5.43 3.06 -3.14
C VAL A 149 5.79 2.26 -1.89
N ILE A 150 6.60 1.21 -2.01
CA ILE A 150 7.06 0.40 -0.88
C ILE A 150 7.87 1.25 0.11
N ALA A 151 8.77 2.11 -0.37
CA ALA A 151 9.56 3.01 0.49
C ALA A 151 8.69 3.98 1.27
N GLY A 152 7.65 4.55 0.65
CA GLY A 152 6.67 5.39 1.32
C GLY A 152 5.95 4.66 2.46
N GLN A 153 5.56 3.39 2.25
CA GLN A 153 4.97 2.55 3.30
C GLN A 153 5.97 2.20 4.41
N GLY A 154 7.25 2.10 4.06
CA GLY A 154 8.35 1.84 4.99
C GLY A 154 8.49 2.90 6.09
N THR A 155 8.02 4.12 5.85
CA THR A 155 8.02 5.20 6.84
C THR A 155 7.22 4.87 8.10
N ILE A 156 6.22 3.99 7.99
CA ILE A 156 5.49 3.46 9.15
C ILE A 156 6.43 2.69 10.08
N GLY A 157 7.37 1.93 9.51
CA GLY A 157 8.38 1.21 10.29
C GLY A 157 9.29 2.17 11.07
N LEU A 158 9.68 3.30 10.49
CA LEU A 158 10.43 4.34 11.22
C LEU A 158 9.63 4.90 12.39
N GLU A 159 8.39 5.31 12.14
CA GLU A 159 7.51 5.86 13.19
C GLU A 159 7.23 4.84 14.32
N VAL A 160 7.05 3.56 14.00
CA VAL A 160 6.88 2.51 15.01
C VAL A 160 8.10 2.41 15.91
N LEU A 161 9.32 2.41 15.34
CA LEU A 161 10.55 2.32 16.12
C LEU A 161 10.83 3.59 16.94
N GLU A 162 10.39 4.75 16.46
CA GLU A 162 10.50 6.01 17.20
C GLU A 162 9.51 6.08 18.37
N GLN A 163 8.26 5.67 18.15
CA GLN A 163 7.19 5.71 19.14
C GLN A 163 7.26 4.57 20.18
N LEU A 164 7.85 3.42 19.82
CA LEU A 164 8.01 2.26 20.68
C LEU A 164 9.36 1.57 20.42
N PRO A 165 10.49 2.14 20.92
CA PRO A 165 11.84 1.65 20.62
C PRO A 165 12.12 0.22 21.08
N ASP A 166 11.40 -0.27 22.09
CA ASP A 166 11.51 -1.59 22.69
C ASP A 166 10.45 -2.61 22.20
N VAL A 167 9.85 -2.33 21.06
CA VAL A 167 8.87 -3.25 20.44
C VAL A 167 9.51 -4.62 20.15
N ASP A 168 8.86 -5.70 20.59
CA ASP A 168 9.34 -7.07 20.35
C ASP A 168 8.88 -7.62 18.99
N ALA A 169 7.67 -7.25 18.58
CA ALA A 169 7.05 -7.79 17.38
C ALA A 169 6.08 -6.80 16.71
N VAL A 170 6.03 -6.85 15.39
CA VAL A 170 5.08 -6.06 14.59
C VAL A 170 4.26 -6.99 13.72
N VAL A 171 2.94 -6.82 13.74
CA VAL A 171 1.99 -7.60 12.94
C VAL A 171 1.42 -6.71 11.83
N VAL A 172 1.56 -7.13 10.58
CA VAL A 172 1.21 -6.33 9.40
C VAL A 172 0.25 -7.09 8.49
N PRO A 173 -0.90 -6.49 8.10
CA PRO A 173 -1.80 -7.12 7.15
C PRO A 173 -1.19 -7.15 5.74
N ILE A 174 -1.45 -8.24 5.01
CA ILE A 174 -0.96 -8.47 3.65
C ILE A 174 -2.13 -8.54 2.66
N GLY A 175 -2.16 -7.61 1.71
CA GLY A 175 -2.85 -7.76 0.43
C GLY A 175 -1.84 -8.13 -0.66
N GLY A 176 -1.50 -7.20 -1.53
CA GLY A 176 -0.46 -7.38 -2.56
C GLY A 176 0.98 -7.29 -2.05
N GLY A 177 1.21 -7.00 -0.77
CA GLY A 177 2.51 -7.05 -0.13
C GLY A 177 3.23 -5.71 0.10
N GLY A 178 2.77 -4.58 -0.49
CA GLY A 178 3.51 -3.31 -0.44
C GLY A 178 3.72 -2.74 0.97
N LEU A 179 2.71 -2.85 1.85
CA LEU A 179 2.81 -2.38 3.23
C LEU A 179 3.85 -3.20 4.02
N ILE A 180 3.69 -4.52 4.02
CA ILE A 180 4.60 -5.38 4.77
C ILE A 180 6.03 -5.32 4.23
N SER A 181 6.20 -5.23 2.91
CA SER A 181 7.53 -5.07 2.29
C SER A 181 8.24 -3.83 2.83
N GLY A 182 7.57 -2.68 2.85
CA GLY A 182 8.15 -1.45 3.37
C GLY A 182 8.43 -1.51 4.86
N VAL A 183 7.44 -1.90 5.67
CA VAL A 183 7.55 -1.95 7.14
C VAL A 183 8.60 -2.97 7.57
N ALA A 184 8.54 -4.20 7.03
CA ALA A 184 9.46 -5.26 7.40
C ALA A 184 10.90 -4.93 6.98
N TYR A 185 11.10 -4.44 5.76
CA TYR A 185 12.41 -4.01 5.30
C TYR A 185 13.01 -2.98 6.27
N THR A 186 12.26 -1.91 6.56
CA THR A 186 12.72 -0.84 7.46
C THR A 186 13.08 -1.36 8.84
N ILE A 187 12.20 -2.13 9.45
CA ILE A 187 12.42 -2.67 10.80
C ILE A 187 13.62 -3.61 10.82
N LYS A 188 13.73 -4.53 9.86
CA LYS A 188 14.83 -5.51 9.80
C LYS A 188 16.19 -4.88 9.51
N GLN A 189 16.24 -3.79 8.74
CA GLN A 189 17.47 -3.03 8.52
C GLN A 189 17.94 -2.30 9.78
N LEU A 190 17.02 -1.78 10.59
CA LEU A 190 17.35 -1.00 11.79
C LEU A 190 17.51 -1.87 13.04
N ASN A 191 16.65 -2.87 13.20
CA ASN A 191 16.72 -3.81 14.32
C ASN A 191 16.25 -5.22 13.88
N PRO A 192 17.19 -6.07 13.44
CA PRO A 192 16.86 -7.42 12.95
C PRO A 192 16.29 -8.36 14.01
N LYS A 193 16.39 -8.03 15.31
CA LYS A 193 15.86 -8.83 16.40
C LYS A 193 14.33 -8.75 16.51
N ILE A 194 13.74 -7.64 16.08
CA ILE A 194 12.28 -7.46 16.12
C ILE A 194 11.62 -8.46 15.15
N LYS A 195 10.65 -9.19 15.65
CA LYS A 195 9.88 -10.12 14.83
C LYS A 195 8.86 -9.36 13.99
N VAL A 196 8.72 -9.71 12.71
CA VAL A 196 7.67 -9.15 11.84
C VAL A 196 6.79 -10.30 11.36
N TYR A 197 5.51 -10.20 11.64
CA TYR A 197 4.50 -11.18 11.26
C TYR A 197 3.60 -10.59 10.18
N GLY A 198 3.47 -11.33 9.08
CA GLY A 198 2.50 -11.00 8.04
C GLY A 198 1.20 -11.76 8.25
N VAL A 199 0.05 -11.09 8.17
CA VAL A 199 -1.27 -11.70 8.30
C VAL A 199 -2.06 -11.49 7.02
N GLN A 200 -2.59 -12.58 6.47
CA GLN A 200 -3.44 -12.55 5.29
C GLN A 200 -4.83 -13.13 5.61
N ALA A 201 -5.86 -12.62 4.94
CA ALA A 201 -7.19 -13.21 5.09
C ALA A 201 -7.21 -14.64 4.52
N ALA A 202 -7.79 -15.59 5.26
CA ALA A 202 -7.88 -16.99 4.85
C ALA A 202 -8.58 -17.18 3.47
N GLY A 203 -9.53 -16.29 3.14
CA GLY A 203 -10.19 -16.29 1.84
C GLY A 203 -9.45 -15.54 0.72
N ALA A 204 -8.22 -15.04 0.98
CA ALA A 204 -7.38 -14.37 -0.02
C ALA A 204 -5.88 -14.59 0.27
N PRO A 205 -5.39 -15.86 0.38
CA PRO A 205 -4.04 -16.19 0.86
C PRO A 205 -2.98 -16.18 -0.25
N SER A 206 -3.04 -15.25 -1.20
CA SER A 206 -2.16 -15.24 -2.38
C SER A 206 -0.67 -15.19 -2.04
N MET A 207 -0.25 -14.32 -1.11
CA MET A 207 1.15 -14.22 -0.69
C MET A 207 1.60 -15.46 0.10
N VAL A 208 0.76 -15.98 1.00
CA VAL A 208 1.05 -17.20 1.78
C VAL A 208 1.28 -18.39 0.85
N ASN A 209 0.40 -18.58 -0.14
CA ASN A 209 0.56 -19.64 -1.14
C ASN A 209 1.83 -19.44 -1.96
N SER A 210 2.07 -18.21 -2.42
CA SER A 210 3.26 -17.88 -3.23
C SER A 210 4.56 -18.18 -2.48
N ILE A 211 4.65 -17.84 -1.20
CA ILE A 211 5.84 -18.11 -0.38
C ILE A 211 6.02 -19.61 -0.15
N ARG A 212 4.92 -20.34 0.16
CA ARG A 212 4.95 -21.78 0.36
C ARG A 212 5.45 -22.51 -0.91
N ASP A 213 5.00 -22.06 -2.08
CA ASP A 213 5.26 -22.73 -3.35
C ASP A 213 6.50 -22.16 -4.07
N GLY A 214 7.16 -21.14 -3.48
CA GLY A 214 8.41 -20.54 -4.00
C GLY A 214 8.24 -19.76 -5.31
N LYS A 215 7.01 -19.42 -5.70
CA LYS A 215 6.67 -18.69 -6.93
C LYS A 215 5.37 -17.91 -6.74
N ILE A 216 5.17 -16.87 -7.54
CA ILE A 216 3.92 -16.10 -7.50
C ILE A 216 2.74 -17.00 -7.92
N GLU A 217 1.75 -17.07 -7.04
CA GLU A 217 0.51 -17.79 -7.25
C GLU A 217 -0.66 -16.79 -7.35
N ARG A 218 -1.44 -16.92 -8.44
CA ARG A 218 -2.68 -16.17 -8.63
C ARG A 218 -3.87 -17.02 -8.20
N LEU A 219 -4.70 -16.43 -7.35
CA LEU A 219 -5.97 -17.06 -6.92
C LEU A 219 -7.07 -16.82 -7.95
N ASP A 220 -7.82 -17.85 -8.28
CA ASP A 220 -8.99 -17.72 -9.16
C ASP A 220 -10.07 -16.84 -8.51
N ASN A 221 -10.34 -17.07 -7.22
CA ASN A 221 -11.34 -16.39 -6.45
C ASN A 221 -10.80 -15.91 -5.10
N VAL A 222 -11.32 -14.79 -4.63
CA VAL A 222 -11.01 -14.24 -3.31
C VAL A 222 -12.31 -13.82 -2.61
N SER A 223 -12.44 -14.19 -1.32
CA SER A 223 -13.62 -13.88 -0.52
C SER A 223 -13.21 -13.49 0.90
N THR A 224 -13.42 -12.24 1.26
CA THR A 224 -13.15 -11.73 2.61
C THR A 224 -13.90 -10.42 2.83
N ILE A 225 -14.26 -10.15 4.09
CA ILE A 225 -14.81 -8.85 4.52
C ILE A 225 -13.72 -7.76 4.60
N ALA A 226 -12.44 -8.18 4.67
CA ALA A 226 -11.30 -7.27 4.69
C ALA A 226 -10.95 -6.83 3.25
N ASP A 227 -11.76 -5.92 2.69
CA ASP A 227 -11.68 -5.48 1.29
C ASP A 227 -10.31 -4.86 0.93
N GLY A 228 -9.67 -4.18 1.87
CA GLY A 228 -8.35 -3.56 1.67
C GLY A 228 -7.20 -4.53 1.44
N ILE A 229 -7.37 -5.82 1.76
CA ILE A 229 -6.38 -6.88 1.54
C ILE A 229 -6.89 -8.00 0.62
N LYS A 230 -8.01 -7.78 -0.05
CA LYS A 230 -8.62 -8.71 -1.01
C LYS A 230 -7.87 -8.67 -2.35
N VAL A 231 -6.71 -9.32 -2.41
CA VAL A 231 -5.81 -9.30 -3.57
C VAL A 231 -5.58 -10.71 -4.09
N LYS A 232 -5.80 -10.91 -5.40
CA LYS A 232 -5.66 -12.22 -6.06
C LYS A 232 -4.22 -12.67 -6.24
N GLU A 233 -3.29 -11.72 -6.37
CA GLU A 233 -1.91 -12.01 -6.77
C GLU A 233 -0.95 -11.00 -6.12
N PRO A 234 0.15 -11.42 -5.47
CA PRO A 234 1.17 -10.49 -5.00
C PRO A 234 1.95 -9.89 -6.16
N GLY A 235 2.64 -8.77 -5.92
CA GLY A 235 3.57 -8.21 -6.89
C GLY A 235 4.91 -8.94 -6.89
N GLN A 236 5.69 -8.79 -7.95
CA GLN A 236 7.03 -9.40 -8.03
C GLN A 236 7.99 -8.79 -7.02
N HIS A 237 8.09 -7.45 -6.95
CA HIS A 237 8.94 -6.76 -5.98
C HIS A 237 8.53 -7.07 -4.54
N THR A 238 7.22 -7.14 -4.29
CA THR A 238 6.71 -7.43 -2.94
C THR A 238 6.94 -8.89 -2.56
N PHE A 239 6.76 -9.84 -3.48
CA PHE A 239 7.05 -11.25 -3.26
C PHE A 239 8.54 -11.46 -2.94
N ASP A 240 9.45 -10.87 -3.75
CA ASP A 240 10.87 -10.96 -3.52
C ASP A 240 11.25 -10.39 -2.14
N THR A 241 10.77 -9.19 -1.82
CA THR A 241 11.06 -8.54 -0.54
C THR A 241 10.57 -9.37 0.65
N VAL A 242 9.35 -9.88 0.59
CA VAL A 242 8.74 -10.67 1.68
C VAL A 242 9.45 -12.00 1.85
N SER A 243 9.82 -12.67 0.75
CA SER A 243 10.52 -13.95 0.78
C SER A 243 11.93 -13.85 1.39
N TYR A 244 12.64 -12.73 1.16
CA TYR A 244 14.00 -12.52 1.68
C TYR A 244 14.06 -11.91 3.08
N THR A 245 12.97 -11.33 3.59
CA THR A 245 13.01 -10.58 4.86
C THR A 245 12.81 -11.45 6.12
N HIS A 246 12.85 -12.78 6.01
CA HIS A 246 12.66 -13.72 7.13
C HIS A 246 11.40 -13.43 7.96
N LEU A 247 10.29 -13.20 7.27
CA LEU A 247 8.99 -12.99 7.89
C LEU A 247 8.43 -14.30 8.41
N THR A 248 7.80 -14.25 9.58
CA THR A 248 6.98 -15.35 10.06
C THR A 248 5.57 -15.15 9.52
N LEU A 249 5.11 -16.06 8.68
CA LEU A 249 3.71 -16.12 8.26
C LEU A 249 3.00 -17.14 9.14
N PRO A 250 2.13 -16.73 10.06
CA PRO A 250 1.30 -17.68 10.76
C PRO A 250 0.31 -18.29 9.76
N THR A 251 0.46 -19.59 9.53
CA THR A 251 -0.54 -20.41 8.84
C THR A 251 -1.65 -20.71 9.84
N ASN A 252 -2.59 -19.81 9.98
CA ASN A 252 -3.82 -20.13 10.71
C ASN A 252 -4.89 -20.55 9.72
N SER A 253 -5.14 -21.84 9.78
CA SER A 253 -6.38 -22.46 9.32
C SER A 253 -7.59 -21.93 10.07
#